data_12cdaa597b06fd093aab08b080a789c0
#
_entry.id   12cdaa597b06fd093aab08b080a789c0
#
_cell.length_a   1.000
_cell.length_b   1.000
_cell.length_c   1.000
_cell.angle_alpha   90.00
_cell.angle_beta   90.00
_cell.angle_gamma   90.00
#
_symmetry.space_group_name_H-M   'P 1'
#
loop_
_entity.id
_entity.type
_entity.pdbx_description
1 polymer ?
#
loop_
_entity_poly.entity_id
_entity_poly.type
_entity_poly.pdbx_seq_one_letter_code
_entity_poly.pdbx_strand_id
1 'polypeptide(L)'
;MVLTFCFALPVVGYMGYSKVILHYGFEMSNMGDAYLYGRAAHAADCATLKLPPDEQLLCPTPAQALKLGVDGLVNSIDSPRVEYAVDARQGVLNYNLPQQRQFAYAVIEQQPMRVAGDIARDSIKIFALTRNTVQGDTPVDRWQFQNSYPTYPPGITWTGSNSATNLLAAAGGGGPARVWRRAASALRFYQLHGGYTPGPVFLLGLLAGIAGIFTFGRRRDPDHLSLACALVTGSAIAVLLGADLYEYSWRYQLAALVTLPIAGALGATAIAQQVRSRRAGTASLSAPQPVAVAESEPVV
;
A
#
# COMPACT_ATOMS: atom_id res chain seq x y z
N MET A 1 -2.16 -16.99 -18.46
CA MET A 1 -3.49 -17.55 -18.16
C MET A 1 -3.53 -18.30 -16.83
N VAL A 2 -2.70 -19.33 -16.57
CA VAL A 2 -2.72 -20.11 -15.30
C VAL A 2 -2.55 -19.19 -14.08
N LEU A 3 -1.56 -18.29 -14.06
CA LEU A 3 -1.30 -17.37 -12.95
C LEU A 3 -2.48 -16.45 -12.66
N THR A 4 -3.12 -15.92 -13.70
CA THR A 4 -4.31 -15.07 -13.57
C THR A 4 -5.47 -15.83 -12.96
N PHE A 5 -5.66 -17.08 -13.37
CA PHE A 5 -6.72 -17.93 -12.84
C PHE A 5 -6.46 -18.31 -11.37
N CYS A 6 -5.21 -18.66 -11.01
CA CYS A 6 -4.82 -18.96 -9.63
C CYS A 6 -4.99 -17.76 -8.69
N PHE A 7 -4.87 -16.53 -9.19
CA PHE A 7 -5.13 -15.34 -8.41
C PHE A 7 -6.63 -14.99 -8.34
N ALA A 8 -7.31 -15.02 -9.48
CA ALA A 8 -8.71 -14.62 -9.56
C ALA A 8 -9.65 -15.56 -8.80
N LEU A 9 -9.39 -16.87 -8.82
CA LEU A 9 -10.26 -17.86 -8.19
C LEU A 9 -10.40 -17.67 -6.67
N PRO A 10 -9.32 -17.51 -5.88
CA PRO A 10 -9.45 -17.23 -4.45
C PRO A 10 -10.15 -15.89 -4.17
N VAL A 11 -9.86 -14.85 -4.95
CA VAL A 11 -10.47 -13.52 -4.78
C VAL A 11 -11.98 -13.58 -5.02
N VAL A 12 -12.40 -14.14 -6.15
CA VAL A 12 -13.82 -14.30 -6.50
C VAL A 12 -14.51 -15.25 -5.52
N GLY A 13 -13.83 -16.34 -5.10
CA GLY A 13 -14.34 -17.25 -4.10
C GLY A 13 -14.59 -16.57 -2.76
N TYR A 14 -13.64 -15.73 -2.30
CA TYR A 14 -13.81 -14.95 -1.07
C TYR A 14 -14.95 -13.91 -1.20
N MET A 15 -15.03 -13.19 -2.31
CA MET A 15 -16.12 -12.23 -2.55
C MET A 15 -17.50 -12.94 -2.59
N GLY A 16 -17.55 -14.14 -3.15
CA GLY A 16 -18.75 -15.00 -3.10
C GLY A 16 -19.10 -15.42 -1.69
N TYR A 17 -18.13 -15.87 -0.91
CA TYR A 17 -18.30 -16.18 0.51
C TYR A 17 -18.77 -14.97 1.31
N SER A 18 -18.16 -13.79 1.10
CA SER A 18 -18.54 -12.52 1.72
C SER A 18 -20.02 -12.21 1.46
N LYS A 19 -20.47 -12.36 0.21
CA LYS A 19 -21.87 -12.09 -0.16
C LYS A 19 -22.84 -13.11 0.43
N VAL A 20 -22.53 -14.40 0.37
CA VAL A 20 -23.50 -15.48 0.70
C VAL A 20 -23.54 -15.77 2.18
N ILE A 21 -22.39 -15.80 2.85
CA ILE A 21 -22.26 -16.23 4.24
C ILE A 21 -22.22 -15.06 5.21
N LEU A 22 -21.44 -14.00 4.86
CA LEU A 22 -21.32 -12.85 5.74
C LEU A 22 -22.42 -11.80 5.51
N HIS A 23 -23.24 -11.97 4.46
CA HIS A 23 -24.28 -11.03 4.03
C HIS A 23 -23.75 -9.61 3.75
N TYR A 24 -22.47 -9.48 3.41
CA TYR A 24 -21.89 -8.26 2.89
C TYR A 24 -22.12 -8.17 1.37
N GLY A 25 -21.62 -7.15 0.72
CA GLY A 25 -21.61 -7.07 -0.74
C GLY A 25 -20.72 -8.14 -1.41
N PHE A 26 -20.77 -8.23 -2.74
CA PHE A 26 -19.77 -8.98 -3.51
C PHE A 26 -18.46 -8.16 -3.54
N GLU A 27 -17.76 -8.13 -2.42
CA GLU A 27 -16.63 -7.24 -2.17
C GLU A 27 -15.60 -7.91 -1.25
N MET A 28 -14.37 -7.40 -1.28
CA MET A 28 -13.27 -7.90 -0.47
C MET A 28 -13.34 -7.43 0.99
N SER A 29 -14.04 -6.35 1.26
CA SER A 29 -14.16 -5.74 2.58
C SER A 29 -15.47 -4.96 2.69
N ASN A 30 -16.12 -5.08 3.83
CA ASN A 30 -17.31 -4.29 4.17
C ASN A 30 -16.98 -2.85 4.59
N MET A 31 -15.71 -2.45 4.54
CA MET A 31 -15.26 -1.12 4.92
C MET A 31 -14.86 -0.26 3.71
N GLY A 32 -15.00 -0.79 2.49
CA GLY A 32 -14.52 -0.14 1.28
C GLY A 32 -15.05 1.28 1.10
N ASP A 33 -16.34 1.47 1.28
CA ASP A 33 -16.99 2.79 1.13
C ASP A 33 -16.51 3.80 2.17
N ALA A 34 -16.32 3.36 3.42
CA ALA A 34 -15.84 4.22 4.49
C ALA A 34 -14.39 4.67 4.27
N TYR A 35 -13.50 3.76 3.84
CA TYR A 35 -12.12 4.15 3.54
C TYR A 35 -12.02 5.00 2.27
N LEU A 36 -12.82 4.72 1.25
CA LEU A 36 -12.92 5.57 0.07
C LEU A 36 -13.40 6.98 0.45
N TYR A 37 -14.42 7.07 1.31
CA TYR A 37 -14.86 8.32 1.89
C TYR A 37 -13.73 9.01 2.67
N GLY A 38 -13.06 8.31 3.59
CA GLY A 38 -11.99 8.89 4.40
C GLY A 38 -10.90 9.52 3.55
N ARG A 39 -10.46 8.84 2.49
CA ARG A 39 -9.47 9.37 1.55
C ARG A 39 -10.00 10.58 0.77
N ALA A 40 -11.19 10.49 0.24
CA ALA A 40 -11.81 11.59 -0.50
C ALA A 40 -12.04 12.81 0.38
N ALA A 41 -12.58 12.61 1.59
CA ALA A 41 -12.87 13.68 2.54
C ALA A 41 -11.60 14.37 3.05
N HIS A 42 -10.50 13.62 3.23
CA HIS A 42 -9.21 14.20 3.60
C HIS A 42 -8.67 15.15 2.52
N ALA A 43 -8.83 14.79 1.25
CA ALA A 43 -8.37 15.58 0.12
C ALA A 43 -9.33 16.72 -0.27
N ALA A 44 -10.60 16.65 0.15
CA ALA A 44 -11.67 17.51 -0.34
C ALA A 44 -11.50 19.00 0.03
N ASP A 45 -11.80 19.85 -0.92
CA ASP A 45 -12.11 21.26 -0.68
C ASP A 45 -13.63 21.46 -0.74
N CYS A 46 -14.26 21.32 0.41
CA CYS A 46 -15.70 21.39 0.54
C CYS A 46 -16.33 22.73 0.12
N ALA A 47 -15.55 23.82 0.12
CA ALA A 47 -16.03 25.12 -0.29
C ALA A 47 -16.32 25.20 -1.81
N THR A 48 -15.66 24.36 -2.60
CA THR A 48 -15.78 24.36 -4.06
C THR A 48 -16.57 23.18 -4.62
N LEU A 49 -16.91 22.19 -3.76
CA LEU A 49 -17.67 21.02 -4.16
C LEU A 49 -19.15 21.33 -4.34
N LYS A 50 -19.74 20.77 -5.40
CA LYS A 50 -21.18 20.78 -5.64
C LYS A 50 -21.74 19.44 -5.19
N LEU A 51 -22.35 19.44 -4.01
CA LEU A 51 -22.93 18.26 -3.38
C LEU A 51 -24.40 18.44 -3.08
N PRO A 52 -25.19 17.37 -3.11
CA PRO A 52 -26.54 17.36 -2.53
C PRO A 52 -26.51 17.75 -1.05
N PRO A 53 -27.61 18.32 -0.49
CA PRO A 53 -27.63 18.79 0.89
C PRO A 53 -27.30 17.71 1.93
N ASP A 54 -27.71 16.47 1.71
CA ASP A 54 -27.43 15.32 2.56
C ASP A 54 -25.96 14.88 2.51
N GLU A 55 -25.30 15.01 1.37
CA GLU A 55 -23.88 14.71 1.25
C GLU A 55 -22.99 15.84 1.80
N GLN A 56 -23.50 17.08 1.86
CA GLN A 56 -22.75 18.20 2.46
C GLN A 56 -22.45 17.97 3.94
N LEU A 57 -23.29 17.20 4.65
CA LEU A 57 -23.05 16.80 6.04
C LEU A 57 -21.82 15.92 6.22
N LEU A 58 -21.36 15.26 5.16
CA LEU A 58 -20.17 14.43 5.16
C LEU A 58 -18.87 15.24 4.95
N CYS A 59 -18.97 16.54 4.66
CA CYS A 59 -17.82 17.41 4.46
C CYS A 59 -17.11 17.74 5.77
N PRO A 60 -15.82 17.36 5.95
CA PRO A 60 -15.05 17.81 7.09
C PRO A 60 -14.65 19.27 6.93
N THR A 61 -14.52 19.98 8.05
CA THR A 61 -13.79 21.24 8.05
C THR A 61 -12.30 20.98 7.77
N PRO A 62 -11.54 21.95 7.23
CA PRO A 62 -10.11 21.78 7.02
C PRO A 62 -9.34 21.41 8.29
N ALA A 63 -9.76 21.94 9.44
CA ALA A 63 -9.19 21.61 10.74
C ALA A 63 -9.48 20.14 11.16
N GLN A 64 -10.70 19.65 10.90
CA GLN A 64 -11.05 18.25 11.16
C GLN A 64 -10.27 17.31 10.24
N ALA A 65 -10.19 17.62 8.93
CA ALA A 65 -9.44 16.80 7.97
C ALA A 65 -7.98 16.67 8.39
N LEU A 66 -7.33 17.79 8.75
CA LEU A 66 -5.95 17.80 9.20
C LEU A 66 -5.75 17.07 10.55
N LYS A 67 -6.68 17.25 11.51
CA LYS A 67 -6.60 16.62 12.84
C LYS A 67 -6.79 15.12 12.79
N LEU A 68 -7.80 14.68 12.03
CA LEU A 68 -8.25 13.30 12.02
C LEU A 68 -7.46 12.43 11.04
N GLY A 69 -7.01 13.01 9.92
CA GLY A 69 -6.45 12.24 8.82
C GLY A 69 -7.45 11.23 8.25
N VAL A 70 -7.01 10.36 7.37
CA VAL A 70 -7.88 9.38 6.73
C VAL A 70 -8.46 8.41 7.74
N ASP A 71 -7.61 7.81 8.61
CA ASP A 71 -8.05 6.84 9.63
C ASP A 71 -9.06 7.45 10.60
N GLY A 72 -8.81 8.67 11.06
CA GLY A 72 -9.72 9.37 11.97
C GLY A 72 -11.04 9.77 11.31
N LEU A 73 -11.03 10.15 10.03
CA LEU A 73 -12.26 10.42 9.26
C LEU A 73 -13.12 9.18 9.09
N VAL A 74 -12.51 7.98 9.09
CA VAL A 74 -13.25 6.71 9.06
C VAL A 74 -13.72 6.29 10.44
N ASN A 75 -12.89 6.40 11.48
CA ASN A 75 -13.08 5.69 12.74
C ASN A 75 -13.33 6.57 13.96
N SER A 76 -13.04 7.89 13.91
CA SER A 76 -13.23 8.78 15.06
C SER A 76 -14.69 9.15 15.26
N ILE A 77 -15.08 9.28 16.54
CA ILE A 77 -16.40 9.80 16.91
C ILE A 77 -16.59 11.28 16.50
N ASP A 78 -15.49 12.02 16.35
CA ASP A 78 -15.49 13.43 15.89
C ASP A 78 -15.61 13.54 14.35
N SER A 79 -15.76 12.43 13.64
CA SER A 79 -15.84 12.41 12.18
C SER A 79 -17.24 12.79 11.70
N PRO A 80 -17.37 13.62 10.65
CA PRO A 80 -18.65 13.91 10.00
C PRO A 80 -19.41 12.64 9.58
N ARG A 81 -18.69 11.59 9.21
CA ARG A 81 -19.28 10.29 8.89
C ARG A 81 -20.04 9.69 10.05
N VAL A 82 -19.48 9.75 11.26
CA VAL A 82 -20.10 9.19 12.45
C VAL A 82 -21.28 10.04 12.88
N GLU A 83 -21.15 11.36 12.83
CA GLU A 83 -22.25 12.29 13.09
C GLU A 83 -23.42 12.04 12.13
N TYR A 84 -23.16 11.95 10.82
CA TYR A 84 -24.15 11.60 9.81
C TYR A 84 -24.84 10.25 10.10
N ALA A 85 -24.07 9.22 10.45
CA ALA A 85 -24.63 7.90 10.74
C ALA A 85 -25.55 7.90 11.98
N VAL A 86 -25.24 8.72 12.98
CA VAL A 86 -26.07 8.92 14.18
C VAL A 86 -27.35 9.65 13.82
N ASP A 87 -27.27 10.75 13.08
CA ASP A 87 -28.42 11.57 12.68
C ASP A 87 -29.37 10.79 11.75
N ALA A 88 -28.83 10.01 10.85
CA ALA A 88 -29.60 9.14 9.96
C ALA A 88 -30.17 7.89 10.65
N ARG A 89 -29.97 7.74 11.98
CA ARG A 89 -30.33 6.55 12.77
C ARG A 89 -29.79 5.24 12.21
N GLN A 90 -28.70 5.33 11.46
CA GLN A 90 -27.96 4.19 10.97
C GLN A 90 -26.90 3.83 12.01
N GLY A 91 -26.62 2.55 12.20
CA GLY A 91 -25.62 2.16 13.20
C GLY A 91 -24.25 2.77 12.89
N VAL A 92 -23.58 3.34 13.90
CA VAL A 92 -22.24 3.96 13.80
C VAL A 92 -21.21 3.01 13.17
N LEU A 93 -21.44 1.71 13.29
CA LEU A 93 -20.62 0.64 12.70
C LEU A 93 -21.03 0.29 11.26
N ASN A 94 -21.99 0.99 10.67
CA ASN A 94 -22.31 0.80 9.27
C ASN A 94 -21.27 1.55 8.41
N TYR A 95 -20.30 0.82 7.88
CA TYR A 95 -19.22 1.36 7.07
C TYR A 95 -19.58 1.48 5.58
N ASN A 96 -20.70 0.88 5.15
CA ASN A 96 -21.14 0.86 3.74
C ASN A 96 -22.42 1.68 3.57
N LEU A 97 -22.31 2.98 3.77
CA LEU A 97 -23.40 3.90 3.46
C LEU A 97 -23.29 4.40 2.03
N PRO A 98 -24.36 4.29 1.21
CA PRO A 98 -24.34 4.75 -0.18
C PRO A 98 -23.91 6.21 -0.33
N GLN A 99 -24.26 7.07 0.62
CA GLN A 99 -23.89 8.49 0.63
C GLN A 99 -22.38 8.70 0.77
N GLN A 100 -21.68 7.84 1.52
CA GLN A 100 -20.21 7.90 1.63
C GLN A 100 -19.55 7.63 0.28
N ARG A 101 -20.05 6.64 -0.46
CA ARG A 101 -19.59 6.30 -1.80
C ARG A 101 -19.89 7.43 -2.79
N GLN A 102 -21.10 7.98 -2.76
CA GLN A 102 -21.52 9.09 -3.63
C GLN A 102 -20.67 10.32 -3.38
N PHE A 103 -20.50 10.70 -2.12
CA PHE A 103 -19.58 11.78 -1.72
C PHE A 103 -18.17 11.56 -2.28
N ALA A 104 -17.61 10.37 -2.07
CA ALA A 104 -16.26 10.08 -2.52
C ALA A 104 -16.12 10.19 -4.05
N TYR A 105 -17.08 9.69 -4.80
CA TYR A 105 -17.07 9.84 -6.26
C TYR A 105 -17.22 11.28 -6.69
N ALA A 106 -18.09 12.06 -6.05
CA ALA A 106 -18.24 13.48 -6.35
C ALA A 106 -16.93 14.25 -6.12
N VAL A 107 -16.17 13.93 -5.06
CA VAL A 107 -14.84 14.51 -4.82
C VAL A 107 -13.85 14.09 -5.89
N ILE A 108 -13.78 12.79 -6.22
CA ILE A 108 -12.84 12.28 -7.23
C ILE A 108 -13.14 12.88 -8.61
N GLU A 109 -14.40 13.00 -8.98
CA GLU A 109 -14.79 13.57 -10.27
C GLU A 109 -14.54 15.07 -10.37
N GLN A 110 -14.83 15.83 -9.31
CA GLN A 110 -14.71 17.29 -9.33
C GLN A 110 -13.30 17.78 -8.95
N GLN A 111 -12.55 17.01 -8.13
CA GLN A 111 -11.22 17.41 -7.62
C GLN A 111 -10.16 16.30 -7.79
N PRO A 112 -10.00 15.67 -8.96
CA PRO A 112 -9.12 14.51 -9.14
C PRO A 112 -7.66 14.81 -8.79
N MET A 113 -7.18 16.01 -9.10
CA MET A 113 -5.79 16.39 -8.83
C MET A 113 -5.50 16.57 -7.34
N ARG A 114 -6.50 16.96 -6.55
CA ARG A 114 -6.34 17.05 -5.08
C ARG A 114 -6.21 15.65 -4.48
N VAL A 115 -7.09 14.72 -4.88
CA VAL A 115 -7.05 13.32 -4.44
C VAL A 115 -5.72 12.67 -4.86
N ALA A 116 -5.32 12.83 -6.12
CA ALA A 116 -4.05 12.29 -6.62
C ALA A 116 -2.83 12.89 -5.89
N GLY A 117 -2.85 14.19 -5.63
CA GLY A 117 -1.79 14.87 -4.88
C GLY A 117 -1.68 14.42 -3.43
N ASP A 118 -2.81 14.15 -2.79
CA ASP A 118 -2.87 13.62 -1.43
C ASP A 118 -2.29 12.21 -1.34
N ILE A 119 -2.71 11.31 -2.24
CA ILE A 119 -2.16 9.95 -2.38
C ILE A 119 -0.65 9.99 -2.66
N ALA A 120 -0.21 10.84 -3.59
CA ALA A 120 1.20 10.97 -3.92
C ALA A 120 2.04 11.45 -2.74
N ARG A 121 1.52 12.40 -1.95
CA ARG A 121 2.18 12.88 -0.73
C ARG A 121 2.35 11.75 0.29
N ASP A 122 1.33 10.94 0.48
CA ASP A 122 1.39 9.80 1.39
C ASP A 122 2.35 8.73 0.89
N SER A 123 2.31 8.39 -0.40
CA SER A 123 3.19 7.38 -1.00
C SER A 123 4.68 7.75 -0.90
N ILE A 124 5.01 9.04 -0.96
CA ILE A 124 6.40 9.50 -0.79
C ILE A 124 6.90 9.28 0.65
N LYS A 125 6.02 9.35 1.65
CA LYS A 125 6.40 9.11 3.05
C LYS A 125 7.00 7.72 3.29
N ILE A 126 6.62 6.71 2.49
CA ILE A 126 7.18 5.35 2.56
C ILE A 126 8.71 5.35 2.41
N PHE A 127 9.24 6.29 1.63
CA PHE A 127 10.67 6.41 1.35
C PHE A 127 11.42 7.33 2.31
N ALA A 128 10.75 7.84 3.35
CA ALA A 128 11.39 8.71 4.34
C ALA A 128 12.48 7.97 5.13
N LEU A 129 13.54 8.70 5.50
CA LEU A 129 14.64 8.16 6.29
C LEU A 129 14.21 7.77 7.71
N THR A 130 13.33 8.56 8.30
CA THR A 130 12.85 8.38 9.66
C THR A 130 11.34 8.20 9.67
N ARG A 131 10.86 7.40 10.61
CA ARG A 131 9.43 7.21 10.85
C ARG A 131 8.95 8.23 11.87
N ASN A 132 8.38 9.30 11.39
CA ASN A 132 7.82 10.34 12.23
C ASN A 132 6.30 10.29 12.17
N THR A 133 5.65 10.53 13.32
CA THR A 133 4.21 10.77 13.36
C THR A 133 3.96 12.22 12.93
N VAL A 134 3.21 12.39 11.87
CA VAL A 134 2.69 13.69 11.44
C VAL A 134 1.22 13.77 11.86
N GLN A 135 0.73 15.00 12.06
CA GLN A 135 -0.68 15.20 12.41
C GLN A 135 -1.57 14.60 11.31
N GLY A 136 -2.55 13.80 11.71
CA GLY A 136 -3.44 13.11 10.80
C GLY A 136 -2.93 11.72 10.34
N ASP A 137 -1.65 11.41 10.50
CA ASP A 137 -1.14 10.08 10.20
C ASP A 137 -1.41 9.11 11.36
N THR A 138 -1.56 7.83 11.03
CA THR A 138 -1.60 6.79 12.06
C THR A 138 -0.31 6.81 12.89
N PRO A 139 -0.37 6.95 14.22
CA PRO A 139 0.81 7.05 15.06
C PRO A 139 1.76 5.86 14.88
N VAL A 140 3.05 6.12 14.82
CA VAL A 140 4.10 5.09 14.66
C VAL A 140 4.05 4.04 15.76
N ASP A 141 3.74 4.44 16.99
CA ASP A 141 3.67 3.57 18.17
C ASP A 141 2.46 2.64 18.18
N ARG A 142 1.41 2.95 17.43
CA ARG A 142 0.23 2.08 17.30
C ARG A 142 0.56 0.67 16.80
N TRP A 143 1.56 0.54 15.95
CA TRP A 143 1.94 -0.72 15.31
C TRP A 143 3.20 -1.36 15.90
N GLN A 144 3.68 -0.84 17.01
CA GLN A 144 4.79 -1.46 17.72
C GLN A 144 4.32 -2.70 18.51
N PHE A 145 5.18 -3.71 18.59
CA PHE A 145 4.91 -4.88 19.44
C PHE A 145 4.64 -4.43 20.86
N GLN A 146 3.48 -4.78 21.39
CA GLN A 146 3.07 -4.39 22.73
C GLN A 146 3.61 -5.36 23.76
N ASN A 147 4.16 -4.83 24.87
CA ASN A 147 4.65 -5.63 26.00
C ASN A 147 3.53 -6.05 26.97
N SER A 148 2.38 -5.42 26.84
CA SER A 148 1.13 -5.76 27.53
C SER A 148 0.02 -5.86 26.50
N TYR A 149 -1.01 -6.62 26.81
CA TYR A 149 -2.21 -6.60 25.95
C TYR A 149 -2.84 -5.21 26.01
N PRO A 150 -3.08 -4.56 24.87
CA PRO A 150 -3.66 -3.23 24.88
C PRO A 150 -5.07 -3.30 25.47
N THR A 151 -5.30 -2.49 26.50
CA THR A 151 -6.64 -2.20 26.95
C THR A 151 -7.24 -1.24 25.93
N TYR A 152 -8.25 -1.68 25.20
CA TYR A 152 -9.04 -0.76 24.37
C TYR A 152 -9.65 0.31 25.29
N PRO A 153 -9.65 1.59 24.88
CA PRO A 153 -10.20 2.64 25.73
C PRO A 153 -11.61 2.27 26.17
N PRO A 154 -11.94 2.48 27.45
CA PRO A 154 -13.29 2.32 27.94
C PRO A 154 -14.18 3.31 27.19
N GLY A 155 -15.14 2.83 26.42
CA GLY A 155 -16.03 3.67 25.61
C GLY A 155 -16.33 3.09 24.23
N ILE A 156 -15.52 2.19 23.70
CA ILE A 156 -15.98 1.31 22.62
C ILE A 156 -16.71 0.14 23.30
N THR A 157 -17.82 0.47 23.94
CA THR A 157 -18.84 -0.54 24.23
C THR A 157 -19.48 -0.87 22.90
N TRP A 158 -19.06 -1.99 22.32
CA TRP A 158 -19.91 -2.70 21.39
C TRP A 158 -21.27 -2.82 22.09
N THR A 159 -22.26 -2.15 21.56
CA THR A 159 -23.61 -2.11 22.09
C THR A 159 -24.16 -3.52 22.17
N GLY A 160 -24.13 -4.06 23.32
CA GLY A 160 -24.53 -5.40 23.65
C GLY A 160 -23.55 -5.93 24.68
N SER A 161 -24.00 -6.31 25.81
CA SER A 161 -23.39 -6.76 27.05
C SER A 161 -22.18 -7.70 26.98
N ASN A 162 -21.48 -7.75 25.87
CA ASN A 162 -20.41 -8.69 25.57
C ASN A 162 -19.09 -7.96 25.50
N SER A 163 -18.35 -7.97 26.59
CA SER A 163 -16.94 -7.63 26.59
C SER A 163 -16.22 -8.48 25.51
N ALA A 164 -15.08 -8.00 24.99
CA ALA A 164 -14.24 -8.79 24.07
C ALA A 164 -13.92 -10.19 24.64
N THR A 165 -13.95 -10.35 25.96
CA THR A 165 -13.83 -11.60 26.70
C THR A 165 -14.99 -12.56 26.42
N ASN A 166 -16.21 -12.05 26.27
CA ASN A 166 -17.39 -12.89 25.99
C ASN A 166 -17.45 -13.31 24.52
N LEU A 167 -16.98 -12.45 23.60
CA LEU A 167 -16.84 -12.82 22.18
C LEU A 167 -15.81 -13.93 21.99
N LEU A 168 -14.67 -13.86 22.68
CA LEU A 168 -13.64 -14.91 22.66
C LEU A 168 -14.13 -16.20 23.34
N ALA A 169 -14.90 -16.11 24.44
CA ALA A 169 -15.52 -17.24 25.09
C ALA A 169 -16.58 -17.90 24.21
N ALA A 170 -17.38 -17.10 23.48
CA ALA A 170 -18.39 -17.58 22.53
C ALA A 170 -17.75 -18.23 21.28
N ALA A 171 -16.55 -17.80 20.87
CA ALA A 171 -15.83 -18.31 19.70
C ALA A 171 -15.01 -19.58 19.99
N GLY A 172 -15.20 -20.24 21.12
CA GLY A 172 -14.54 -21.55 21.38
C GLY A 172 -13.63 -21.58 22.60
N GLY A 173 -13.75 -20.60 23.49
CA GLY A 173 -13.12 -20.66 24.82
C GLY A 173 -11.61 -20.49 24.79
N GLY A 174 -11.16 -19.29 24.95
CA GLY A 174 -9.77 -18.99 25.32
C GLY A 174 -9.78 -18.21 26.61
N GLY A 175 -8.78 -18.39 27.45
CA GLY A 175 -8.53 -17.46 28.56
C GLY A 175 -8.28 -16.05 28.03
N PRO A 176 -8.21 -15.04 28.90
CA PRO A 176 -7.92 -13.67 28.48
C PRO A 176 -6.63 -13.64 27.67
N ALA A 177 -6.63 -12.84 26.60
CA ALA A 177 -5.47 -12.71 25.73
C ALA A 177 -4.23 -12.30 26.56
N ARG A 178 -3.13 -13.02 26.34
CA ARG A 178 -1.88 -12.82 27.08
C ARG A 178 -0.75 -12.53 26.11
N VAL A 179 0.10 -11.59 26.49
CA VAL A 179 1.33 -11.30 25.76
C VAL A 179 2.48 -12.09 26.37
N TRP A 180 3.21 -12.82 25.54
CA TRP A 180 4.48 -13.42 25.98
C TRP A 180 5.55 -12.34 26.04
N ARG A 181 5.68 -11.73 27.21
CA ARG A 181 6.50 -10.52 27.44
C ARG A 181 7.93 -10.64 26.90
N ARG A 182 8.61 -11.78 27.08
CA ARG A 182 9.99 -11.96 26.61
C ARG A 182 10.09 -11.85 25.09
N ALA A 183 9.22 -12.55 24.36
CA ALA A 183 9.17 -12.48 22.90
C ALA A 183 8.75 -11.09 22.44
N ALA A 184 7.71 -10.51 23.03
CA ALA A 184 7.23 -9.18 22.67
C ALA A 184 8.30 -8.09 22.90
N SER A 185 9.05 -8.16 24.02
CA SER A 185 10.14 -7.22 24.29
C SER A 185 11.31 -7.38 23.31
N ALA A 186 11.66 -8.61 22.93
CA ALA A 186 12.70 -8.87 21.93
C ALA A 186 12.28 -8.34 20.54
N LEU A 187 11.05 -8.61 20.14
CA LEU A 187 10.51 -8.12 18.86
C LEU A 187 10.38 -6.59 18.84
N ARG A 188 9.94 -5.99 19.96
CA ARG A 188 9.88 -4.53 20.10
C ARG A 188 11.28 -3.90 20.05
N PHE A 189 12.24 -4.49 20.73
CA PHE A 189 13.63 -4.03 20.67
C PHE A 189 14.17 -4.08 19.23
N TYR A 190 14.00 -5.21 18.55
CA TYR A 190 14.35 -5.36 17.13
C TYR A 190 13.68 -4.28 16.26
N GLN A 191 12.39 -4.08 16.44
CA GLN A 191 11.60 -3.10 15.66
C GLN A 191 12.08 -1.65 15.87
N LEU A 192 12.49 -1.30 17.10
CA LEU A 192 12.92 0.06 17.44
C LEU A 192 14.40 0.34 17.12
N HIS A 193 15.26 -0.70 17.07
CA HIS A 193 16.70 -0.55 16.99
C HIS A 193 17.32 -1.10 15.69
N GLY A 194 16.57 -1.18 14.61
CA GLY A 194 17.11 -1.53 13.31
C GLY A 194 16.39 -2.64 12.57
N GLY A 195 15.29 -3.13 13.12
CA GLY A 195 14.46 -4.15 12.47
C GLY A 195 13.60 -3.64 11.32
N TYR A 196 13.92 -2.47 10.79
CA TYR A 196 13.24 -1.94 9.60
C TYR A 196 14.26 -1.45 8.57
N THR A 197 13.91 -1.61 7.32
CA THR A 197 14.74 -1.08 6.23
C THR A 197 14.48 0.42 6.07
N PRO A 198 15.52 1.26 6.04
CA PRO A 198 15.35 2.69 5.79
C PRO A 198 14.66 2.96 4.44
N GLY A 199 13.71 3.88 4.42
CA GLY A 199 12.96 4.25 3.21
C GLY A 199 13.81 4.53 1.98
N PRO A 200 14.96 5.23 2.07
CA PRO A 200 15.87 5.45 0.94
C PRO A 200 16.39 4.16 0.28
N VAL A 201 16.57 3.07 1.03
CA VAL A 201 16.99 1.78 0.44
C VAL A 201 15.85 1.20 -0.41
N PHE A 202 14.61 1.34 0.02
CA PHE A 202 13.44 0.99 -0.79
C PHE A 202 13.36 1.81 -2.07
N LEU A 203 13.61 3.12 -1.97
CA LEU A 203 13.64 3.99 -3.14
C LEU A 203 14.71 3.55 -4.13
N LEU A 204 15.93 3.25 -3.66
CA LEU A 204 17.00 2.74 -4.53
C LEU A 204 16.62 1.42 -5.20
N GLY A 205 15.97 0.50 -4.45
CA GLY A 205 15.44 -0.74 -5.00
C GLY A 205 14.40 -0.50 -6.10
N LEU A 206 13.47 0.42 -5.86
CA LEU A 206 12.46 0.82 -6.85
C LEU A 206 13.08 1.43 -8.10
N LEU A 207 14.01 2.38 -7.94
CA LEU A 207 14.68 3.06 -9.06
C LEU A 207 15.53 2.08 -9.86
N ALA A 208 16.23 1.17 -9.20
CA ALA A 208 17.00 0.12 -9.89
C ALA A 208 16.06 -0.81 -10.68
N GLY A 209 14.94 -1.24 -10.10
CA GLY A 209 13.94 -2.04 -10.80
C GLY A 209 13.36 -1.34 -12.02
N ILE A 210 12.98 -0.06 -11.89
CA ILE A 210 12.52 0.76 -13.02
C ILE A 210 13.61 0.88 -14.09
N ALA A 211 14.85 1.21 -13.71
CA ALA A 211 15.96 1.29 -14.65
C ALA A 211 16.18 -0.04 -15.39
N GLY A 212 16.04 -1.18 -14.67
CA GLY A 212 16.15 -2.51 -15.25
C GLY A 212 15.15 -2.79 -16.39
N ILE A 213 13.95 -2.21 -16.34
CA ILE A 213 12.92 -2.34 -17.38
C ILE A 213 13.42 -1.77 -18.72
N PHE A 214 14.16 -0.66 -18.66
CA PHE A 214 14.63 0.06 -19.86
C PHE A 214 16.02 -0.32 -20.32
N THR A 215 16.71 -1.25 -19.62
CA THR A 215 18.11 -1.57 -19.86
C THR A 215 18.32 -2.31 -21.18
N PHE A 216 17.38 -3.17 -21.59
CA PHE A 216 17.50 -3.98 -22.79
C PHE A 216 16.40 -3.60 -23.81
N GLY A 217 16.80 -3.31 -25.04
CA GLY A 217 15.87 -3.33 -26.17
C GLY A 217 15.35 -4.75 -26.39
N ARG A 218 14.07 -4.91 -26.75
CA ARG A 218 13.36 -6.20 -26.90
C ARG A 218 14.13 -7.32 -27.65
N ARG A 219 15.09 -6.96 -28.50
CA ARG A 219 15.87 -7.91 -29.31
C ARG A 219 17.15 -8.43 -28.64
N ARG A 220 17.53 -7.95 -27.46
CA ARG A 220 18.77 -8.28 -26.76
C ARG A 220 18.59 -8.71 -25.32
N ASP A 221 17.41 -9.18 -24.96
CA ASP A 221 17.08 -9.67 -23.61
C ASP A 221 16.82 -11.20 -23.65
N PRO A 222 17.88 -12.02 -23.81
CA PRO A 222 17.74 -13.47 -23.96
C PRO A 222 17.18 -14.12 -22.68
N ASP A 223 17.44 -13.52 -21.53
CA ASP A 223 17.04 -14.03 -20.22
C ASP A 223 15.70 -13.44 -19.73
N HIS A 224 15.02 -12.65 -20.57
CA HIS A 224 13.76 -11.97 -20.21
C HIS A 224 13.85 -11.12 -18.93
N LEU A 225 15.04 -10.60 -18.62
CA LEU A 225 15.32 -9.90 -17.37
C LEU A 225 14.56 -8.57 -17.28
N SER A 226 14.38 -7.85 -18.39
CA SER A 226 13.57 -6.64 -18.45
C SER A 226 12.10 -6.92 -18.15
N LEU A 227 11.57 -8.06 -18.62
CA LEU A 227 10.21 -8.50 -18.29
C LEU A 227 10.10 -8.85 -16.81
N ALA A 228 11.07 -9.56 -16.24
CA ALA A 228 11.11 -9.87 -14.82
C ALA A 228 11.14 -8.59 -13.96
N CYS A 229 11.99 -7.62 -14.35
CA CYS A 229 12.01 -6.29 -13.72
C CYS A 229 10.64 -5.62 -13.81
N ALA A 230 9.98 -5.63 -14.97
CA ALA A 230 8.68 -5.01 -15.16
C ALA A 230 7.59 -5.67 -14.28
N LEU A 231 7.55 -6.99 -14.22
CA LEU A 231 6.57 -7.72 -13.43
C LEU A 231 6.75 -7.49 -11.92
N VAL A 232 7.98 -7.62 -11.42
CA VAL A 232 8.24 -7.47 -9.98
C VAL A 232 8.12 -6.02 -9.53
N THR A 233 8.68 -5.08 -10.30
CA THR A 233 8.58 -3.64 -9.98
C THR A 233 7.14 -3.15 -10.12
N GLY A 234 6.44 -3.56 -11.17
CA GLY A 234 5.03 -3.25 -11.35
C GLY A 234 4.15 -3.80 -10.22
N SER A 235 4.41 -5.02 -9.77
CA SER A 235 3.72 -5.61 -8.61
C SER A 235 4.03 -4.82 -7.32
N ALA A 236 5.28 -4.42 -7.11
CA ALA A 236 5.66 -3.60 -5.96
C ALA A 236 4.91 -2.27 -5.96
N ILE A 237 4.90 -1.56 -7.08
CA ILE A 237 4.17 -0.29 -7.24
C ILE A 237 2.68 -0.51 -7.00
N ALA A 238 2.08 -1.53 -7.61
CA ALA A 238 0.65 -1.81 -7.47
C ALA A 238 0.25 -2.09 -6.02
N VAL A 239 1.05 -2.86 -5.27
CA VAL A 239 0.78 -3.15 -3.86
C VAL A 239 0.94 -1.91 -2.97
N LEU A 240 1.99 -1.12 -3.19
CA LEU A 240 2.22 0.10 -2.41
C LEU A 240 1.15 1.16 -2.68
N LEU A 241 0.86 1.44 -3.95
CA LEU A 241 -0.21 2.38 -4.31
C LEU A 241 -1.58 1.88 -3.86
N GLY A 242 -1.85 0.57 -3.96
CA GLY A 242 -3.10 -0.02 -3.51
C GLY A 242 -3.32 0.14 -2.00
N ALA A 243 -2.25 0.07 -1.20
CA ALA A 243 -2.32 0.33 0.22
C ALA A 243 -2.54 1.83 0.52
N ASP A 244 -1.79 2.72 -0.15
CA ASP A 244 -1.85 4.15 0.09
C ASP A 244 -3.10 4.83 -0.48
N LEU A 245 -3.79 4.18 -1.43
CA LEU A 245 -5.07 4.66 -1.95
C LEU A 245 -6.12 4.83 -0.84
N TYR A 246 -6.09 3.97 0.18
CA TYR A 246 -7.05 4.03 1.27
C TYR A 246 -6.53 4.82 2.46
N GLU A 247 -5.36 4.48 2.97
CA GLU A 247 -4.80 5.07 4.18
C GLU A 247 -3.29 4.97 4.16
N TYR A 248 -2.58 6.01 4.61
CA TYR A 248 -1.15 5.91 4.86
C TYR A 248 -0.89 5.31 6.25
N SER A 249 -0.08 4.26 6.30
CA SER A 249 0.44 3.71 7.54
C SER A 249 1.83 3.10 7.33
N TRP A 250 2.72 3.31 8.29
CA TRP A 250 4.07 2.74 8.26
C TRP A 250 4.09 1.21 8.14
N ARG A 251 3.04 0.51 8.55
CA ARG A 251 2.90 -0.95 8.38
C ARG A 251 2.89 -1.38 6.91
N TYR A 252 2.50 -0.51 5.99
CA TYR A 252 2.45 -0.82 4.57
C TYR A 252 3.84 -0.94 3.93
N GLN A 253 4.89 -0.45 4.60
CA GLN A 253 6.27 -0.77 4.22
C GLN A 253 6.58 -2.28 4.29
N LEU A 254 5.81 -3.09 5.03
CA LEU A 254 6.01 -4.55 5.08
C LEU A 254 5.87 -5.19 3.70
N ALA A 255 4.97 -4.71 2.86
CA ALA A 255 4.84 -5.17 1.47
C ALA A 255 6.10 -4.84 0.64
N ALA A 256 6.73 -3.70 0.91
CA ALA A 256 7.97 -3.29 0.26
C ALA A 256 9.17 -4.17 0.64
N LEU A 257 9.20 -4.74 1.86
CA LEU A 257 10.26 -5.65 2.30
C LEU A 257 10.39 -6.90 1.44
N VAL A 258 9.30 -7.36 0.85
CA VAL A 258 9.31 -8.57 0.00
C VAL A 258 9.61 -8.20 -1.47
N THR A 259 8.99 -7.15 -1.98
CA THR A 259 8.98 -6.85 -3.41
C THR A 259 10.16 -5.99 -3.87
N LEU A 260 10.49 -4.93 -3.13
CA LEU A 260 11.51 -3.97 -3.55
C LEU A 260 12.95 -4.50 -3.54
N PRO A 261 13.39 -5.34 -2.59
CA PRO A 261 14.72 -5.97 -2.67
C PRO A 261 14.88 -6.83 -3.91
N ILE A 262 13.84 -7.59 -4.29
CA ILE A 262 13.86 -8.43 -5.50
C ILE A 262 13.91 -7.53 -6.74
N ALA A 263 13.07 -6.50 -6.82
CA ALA A 263 13.09 -5.53 -7.91
C ALA A 263 14.47 -4.87 -8.05
N GLY A 264 15.07 -4.46 -6.94
CA GLY A 264 16.39 -3.86 -6.88
C GLY A 264 17.50 -4.79 -7.35
N ALA A 265 17.48 -6.06 -6.92
CA ALA A 265 18.45 -7.06 -7.32
C ALA A 265 18.37 -7.37 -8.83
N LEU A 266 17.15 -7.56 -9.34
CA LEU A 266 16.93 -7.77 -10.79
C LEU A 266 17.38 -6.57 -11.60
N GLY A 267 17.02 -5.36 -11.17
CA GLY A 267 17.42 -4.11 -11.84
C GLY A 267 18.93 -3.91 -11.84
N ALA A 268 19.59 -4.11 -10.71
CA ALA A 268 21.04 -4.02 -10.61
C ALA A 268 21.74 -5.05 -11.53
N THR A 269 21.20 -6.28 -11.60
CA THR A 269 21.71 -7.31 -12.51
C THR A 269 21.56 -6.91 -13.97
N ALA A 270 20.40 -6.37 -14.37
CA ALA A 270 20.14 -5.90 -15.71
C ALA A 270 21.11 -4.76 -16.12
N ILE A 271 21.31 -3.79 -15.23
CA ILE A 271 22.25 -2.69 -15.44
C ILE A 271 23.69 -3.21 -15.59
N ALA A 272 24.11 -4.13 -14.72
CA ALA A 272 25.45 -4.70 -14.75
C ALA A 272 25.72 -5.48 -16.06
N GLN A 273 24.75 -6.27 -16.52
CA GLN A 273 24.86 -7.00 -17.79
C GLN A 273 24.95 -6.03 -18.97
N GLN A 274 24.17 -4.97 -18.99
CA GLN A 274 24.22 -3.96 -20.05
C GLN A 274 25.57 -3.25 -20.08
N VAL A 275 26.13 -2.88 -18.93
CA VAL A 275 27.44 -2.23 -18.85
C VAL A 275 28.55 -3.16 -19.37
N ARG A 276 28.50 -4.45 -19.01
CA ARG A 276 29.45 -5.45 -19.48
C ARG A 276 29.36 -5.64 -20.99
N SER A 277 28.19 -5.74 -21.57
CA SER A 277 27.99 -5.92 -23.00
C SER A 277 28.49 -4.71 -23.82
N ARG A 278 28.25 -3.50 -23.31
CA ARG A 278 28.79 -2.28 -23.94
C ARG A 278 30.34 -2.26 -23.94
N ARG A 279 30.97 -2.61 -22.82
CA ARG A 279 32.44 -2.67 -22.71
C ARG A 279 33.03 -3.72 -23.65
N ALA A 280 32.44 -4.91 -23.77
CA ALA A 280 32.86 -5.95 -24.68
C ALA A 280 32.78 -5.51 -26.15
N GLY A 281 31.67 -4.83 -26.53
CA GLY A 281 31.52 -4.28 -27.89
C GLY A 281 32.56 -3.21 -28.22
N THR A 282 32.92 -2.36 -27.26
CA THR A 282 33.96 -1.34 -27.48
C THR A 282 35.36 -1.98 -27.62
N ALA A 283 35.67 -3.02 -26.86
CA ALA A 283 36.93 -3.74 -26.94
C ALA A 283 37.11 -4.45 -28.30
N SER A 284 36.03 -5.00 -28.84
CA SER A 284 36.06 -5.67 -30.17
C SER A 284 36.27 -4.71 -31.33
N LEU A 285 35.84 -3.46 -31.23
CA LEU A 285 36.08 -2.41 -32.23
C LEU A 285 37.49 -1.86 -32.17
N SER A 286 38.20 -2.02 -31.06
CA SER A 286 39.59 -1.54 -30.87
C SER A 286 40.62 -2.61 -31.20
N ALA A 287 40.25 -3.85 -31.50
CA ALA A 287 41.16 -4.91 -31.91
C ALA A 287 41.67 -4.62 -33.34
N PRO A 288 42.98 -4.55 -33.58
CA PRO A 288 43.51 -4.36 -34.92
C PRO A 288 43.03 -5.49 -35.83
N GLN A 289 42.45 -5.12 -36.97
CA GLN A 289 42.09 -6.11 -37.98
C GLN A 289 43.34 -6.89 -38.40
N PRO A 290 43.32 -8.23 -38.44
CA PRO A 290 44.42 -9.00 -38.97
C PRO A 290 44.66 -8.54 -40.41
N VAL A 291 45.86 -8.04 -40.66
CA VAL A 291 46.31 -7.69 -42.02
C VAL A 291 46.21 -8.96 -42.85
N ALA A 292 45.35 -8.98 -43.85
CA ALA A 292 45.26 -10.07 -44.80
C ALA A 292 46.65 -10.17 -45.52
N VAL A 293 47.41 -11.17 -45.15
CA VAL A 293 48.64 -11.50 -45.88
C VAL A 293 48.17 -12.02 -47.24
N ALA A 294 48.45 -11.22 -48.29
CA ALA A 294 48.20 -11.64 -49.65
C ALA A 294 49.06 -12.88 -49.92
N GLU A 295 48.41 -14.03 -50.06
CA GLU A 295 49.10 -15.24 -50.59
C GLU A 295 49.66 -14.91 -51.97
N SER A 296 50.97 -14.86 -52.05
CA SER A 296 51.68 -14.74 -53.35
C SER A 296 51.42 -16.03 -54.14
N GLU A 297 50.74 -15.92 -55.27
CA GLU A 297 50.58 -16.99 -56.25
C GLU A 297 51.97 -17.50 -56.65
N PRO A 298 52.19 -18.82 -56.73
CA PRO A 298 53.39 -19.38 -57.28
C PRO A 298 53.35 -19.20 -58.79
N VAL A 299 54.35 -18.44 -59.35
CA VAL A 299 54.60 -18.36 -60.76
C VAL A 299 55.19 -19.70 -61.19
N VAL A 300 54.50 -20.44 -62.10
CA VAL A 300 55.02 -21.59 -62.85
C VAL A 300 55.57 -21.15 -64.16
#